data_6794250ce8ace0262d6cd5fc87b1fb97
#
_entry.id   6794250ce8ace0262d6cd5fc87b1fb97
#
_cell.length_a   1.000
_cell.length_b   1.000
_cell.length_c   1.000
_cell.angle_alpha   90.00
_cell.angle_beta   90.00
_cell.angle_gamma   90.00
#
_symmetry.space_group_name_H-M   'P 1'
#
loop_
_entity.id
_entity.type
_entity.pdbx_description
1 polymer ?
#
loop_
_entity_poly.entity_id
_entity_poly.type
_entity_poly.pdbx_seq_one_letter_code
_entity_poly.pdbx_strand_id
1 'polypeptide(L)'
;PSYFEIKIKSTSSPLVYGIALEGNNGVVVDNIPLRGASGTEFARIDKTSLSEMLTQLSPDLFLLEFGGNAIPYMKSIERSARYGNYFKSQIKKLKRINPKAQVIVIGPADMAKKESTSFITYPFINEVREALKKAAFETHSCYWDTYLNMGGEGSIQDWVKLKPPLAARDYIHFTNKGAREVADMFIADLMDCYTFYKHNK
;
A
#
# COMPACT_ATOMS: atom_id res chain seq x y z
N PRO A 1 24.11 17.16 11.46
CA PRO A 1 23.44 16.01 12.06
C PRO A 1 23.33 16.23 13.56
N SER A 2 22.09 16.17 14.05
CA SER A 2 21.86 16.24 15.50
C SER A 2 22.15 14.87 16.10
N TYR A 3 22.93 14.86 17.18
CA TYR A 3 23.20 13.65 17.95
C TYR A 3 22.17 13.58 19.09
N PHE A 4 21.52 12.42 19.23
CA PHE A 4 20.58 12.15 20.32
C PHE A 4 21.11 11.01 21.17
N GLU A 5 21.13 11.20 22.50
CA GLU A 5 21.45 10.17 23.47
C GLU A 5 20.24 9.95 24.35
N ILE A 6 19.72 8.71 24.38
CA ILE A 6 18.60 8.32 25.22
C ILE A 6 19.12 7.40 26.33
N LYS A 7 19.04 7.86 27.56
CA LYS A 7 19.44 7.08 28.76
C LYS A 7 18.20 6.64 29.50
N ILE A 8 17.97 5.34 29.55
CA ILE A 8 16.88 4.75 30.32
C ILE A 8 17.44 4.26 31.66
N LYS A 9 16.90 4.78 32.75
CA LYS A 9 17.21 4.31 34.11
C LYS A 9 15.96 3.70 34.71
N SER A 10 16.05 2.45 35.17
CA SER A 10 14.92 1.71 35.74
C SER A 10 15.42 0.72 36.78
N THR A 11 14.60 0.42 37.76
CA THR A 11 14.84 -0.62 38.77
C THR A 11 14.51 -2.02 38.27
N SER A 12 13.80 -2.14 37.13
CA SER A 12 13.50 -3.37 36.43
C SER A 12 13.67 -3.15 34.93
N SER A 13 13.81 -4.22 34.11
CA SER A 13 13.91 -4.09 32.66
C SER A 13 12.64 -3.45 32.09
N PRO A 14 12.71 -2.26 31.49
CA PRO A 14 11.57 -1.63 30.85
C PRO A 14 11.24 -2.34 29.52
N LEU A 15 9.96 -2.35 29.15
CA LEU A 15 9.53 -2.73 27.81
C LEU A 15 9.57 -1.46 26.94
N VAL A 16 10.43 -1.47 25.92
CA VAL A 16 10.55 -0.38 24.96
C VAL A 16 10.05 -0.88 23.60
N TYR A 17 8.94 -0.34 23.13
CA TYR A 17 8.33 -0.74 21.84
C TYR A 17 8.90 0.02 20.65
N GLY A 18 9.47 1.19 20.88
CA GLY A 18 10.07 2.01 19.84
C GLY A 18 10.45 3.39 20.35
N ILE A 19 11.11 4.15 19.51
CA ILE A 19 11.47 5.55 19.74
C ILE A 19 11.20 6.28 18.44
N ALA A 20 10.37 7.32 18.47
CA ALA A 20 10.15 8.22 17.35
C ALA A 20 10.87 9.56 17.59
N LEU A 21 11.55 10.06 16.58
CA LEU A 21 12.18 11.38 16.57
C LEU A 21 11.57 12.17 15.42
N GLU A 22 10.67 13.06 15.75
CA GLU A 22 9.87 13.81 14.77
C GLU A 22 10.16 15.31 14.88
N GLY A 23 10.08 16.00 13.73
CA GLY A 23 10.14 17.45 13.68
C GLY A 23 8.77 18.08 13.95
N ASN A 24 8.78 19.37 14.34
CA ASN A 24 7.53 20.11 14.56
C ASN A 24 6.79 20.51 13.28
N ASN A 25 7.45 20.39 12.12
CA ASN A 25 6.92 20.78 10.81
C ASN A 25 7.31 19.72 9.77
N GLY A 26 6.46 19.59 8.74
CA GLY A 26 6.68 18.68 7.63
C GLY A 26 5.65 17.55 7.58
N VAL A 27 6.02 16.46 6.90
CA VAL A 27 5.22 15.24 6.77
C VAL A 27 5.96 14.11 7.47
N VAL A 28 5.27 13.41 8.36
CA VAL A 28 5.76 12.17 8.97
C VAL A 28 5.15 11.01 8.23
N VAL A 29 5.97 10.00 7.91
CA VAL A 29 5.51 8.78 7.22
C VAL A 29 5.88 7.58 8.06
N ASP A 30 4.85 6.91 8.60
CA ASP A 30 5.00 5.64 9.31
C ASP A 30 4.82 4.48 8.32
N ASN A 31 5.84 3.66 8.17
CA ASN A 31 5.75 2.45 7.37
C ASN A 31 5.44 1.25 8.28
N ILE A 32 4.26 0.65 8.08
CA ILE A 32 3.81 -0.55 8.81
C ILE A 32 3.81 -1.75 7.85
N PRO A 33 4.98 -2.35 7.59
CA PRO A 33 5.10 -3.42 6.63
C PRO A 33 4.56 -4.73 7.22
N LEU A 34 3.56 -5.32 6.54
CA LEU A 34 3.05 -6.66 6.84
C LEU A 34 3.44 -7.61 5.70
N ARG A 35 4.56 -8.29 5.86
CA ARG A 35 5.07 -9.18 4.82
C ARG A 35 4.06 -10.29 4.50
N GLY A 36 3.75 -10.46 3.20
CA GLY A 36 2.79 -11.46 2.72
C GLY A 36 1.32 -11.09 2.95
N ALA A 37 1.04 -9.91 3.53
CA ALA A 37 -0.32 -9.48 3.79
C ALA A 37 -1.09 -9.17 2.50
N SER A 38 -2.39 -9.43 2.54
CA SER A 38 -3.33 -9.18 1.45
C SER A 38 -4.24 -7.96 1.69
N GLY A 39 -4.06 -7.26 2.83
CA GLY A 39 -4.92 -6.14 3.25
C GLY A 39 -6.20 -6.59 3.94
N THR A 40 -6.27 -7.85 4.33
CA THR A 40 -7.44 -8.41 5.05
C THR A 40 -7.14 -8.68 6.53
N GLU A 41 -5.93 -8.42 6.97
CA GLU A 41 -5.39 -8.74 8.29
C GLU A 41 -5.93 -7.83 9.38
N PHE A 42 -6.34 -6.60 9.05
CA PHE A 42 -6.89 -5.65 10.01
C PHE A 42 -8.10 -6.19 10.78
N ALA A 43 -8.87 -7.13 10.18
CA ALA A 43 -9.97 -7.78 10.86
C ALA A 43 -9.54 -8.60 12.08
N ARG A 44 -8.30 -9.12 12.07
CA ARG A 44 -7.73 -9.98 13.10
C ARG A 44 -6.99 -9.21 14.19
N ILE A 45 -6.64 -7.95 13.92
CA ILE A 45 -6.00 -7.10 14.92
C ILE A 45 -7.02 -6.76 15.99
N ASP A 46 -6.62 -6.90 17.26
CA ASP A 46 -7.44 -6.50 18.38
C ASP A 46 -7.89 -5.04 18.23
N LYS A 47 -9.18 -4.81 18.44
CA LYS A 47 -9.78 -3.50 18.19
C LYS A 47 -9.22 -2.43 19.12
N THR A 48 -8.99 -2.77 20.38
CA THR A 48 -8.49 -1.83 21.41
C THR A 48 -7.06 -1.43 21.07
N SER A 49 -6.18 -2.40 20.84
CA SER A 49 -4.77 -2.15 20.48
C SER A 49 -4.65 -1.34 19.18
N LEU A 50 -5.45 -1.66 18.15
CA LEU A 50 -5.45 -0.89 16.91
C LEU A 50 -5.94 0.54 17.13
N SER A 51 -6.99 0.73 17.94
CA SER A 51 -7.53 2.05 18.25
C SER A 51 -6.54 2.89 19.06
N GLU A 52 -5.89 2.32 20.06
CA GLU A 52 -4.89 2.99 20.87
C GLU A 52 -3.69 3.45 20.01
N MET A 53 -3.16 2.55 19.16
CA MET A 53 -2.08 2.89 18.25
C MET A 53 -2.46 4.02 17.29
N LEU A 54 -3.62 3.93 16.63
CA LEU A 54 -4.07 4.95 15.68
C LEU A 54 -4.44 6.27 16.36
N THR A 55 -4.86 6.25 17.62
CA THR A 55 -5.08 7.46 18.39
C THR A 55 -3.77 8.16 18.71
N GLN A 56 -2.73 7.42 19.04
CA GLN A 56 -1.40 7.99 19.34
C GLN A 56 -0.73 8.52 18.07
N LEU A 57 -0.75 7.76 16.97
CA LEU A 57 -0.16 8.18 15.70
C LEU A 57 -0.97 9.30 15.02
N SER A 58 -2.27 9.34 15.26
CA SER A 58 -3.22 10.32 14.67
C SER A 58 -3.00 10.59 13.18
N PRO A 59 -2.97 9.56 12.33
CA PRO A 59 -2.67 9.74 10.91
C PRO A 59 -3.76 10.55 10.21
N ASP A 60 -3.35 11.48 9.36
CA ASP A 60 -4.26 12.22 8.47
C ASP A 60 -4.59 11.43 7.20
N LEU A 61 -3.69 10.53 6.80
CA LEU A 61 -3.80 9.75 5.57
C LEU A 61 -3.33 8.32 5.77
N PHE A 62 -4.14 7.37 5.30
CA PHE A 62 -3.74 5.98 5.13
C PHE A 62 -3.41 5.71 3.66
N LEU A 63 -2.22 5.19 3.39
CA LEU A 63 -1.86 4.60 2.11
C LEU A 63 -1.96 3.08 2.24
N LEU A 64 -2.91 2.46 1.54
CA LEU A 64 -3.18 1.03 1.61
C LEU A 64 -2.71 0.34 0.33
N GLU A 65 -1.46 -0.11 0.30
CA GLU A 65 -0.85 -0.81 -0.83
C GLU A 65 -1.05 -2.31 -0.69
N PHE A 66 -2.02 -2.86 -1.42
CA PHE A 66 -2.38 -4.28 -1.35
C PHE A 66 -2.86 -4.81 -2.70
N GLY A 67 -3.08 -6.12 -2.76
CA GLY A 67 -3.61 -6.84 -3.92
C GLY A 67 -2.61 -7.84 -4.50
N GLY A 68 -1.34 -7.49 -4.60
CA GLY A 68 -0.32 -8.37 -5.18
C GLY A 68 -0.30 -9.76 -4.53
N ASN A 69 -0.27 -9.82 -3.20
CA ASN A 69 -0.28 -11.11 -2.48
C ASN A 69 -1.61 -11.87 -2.57
N ALA A 70 -2.69 -11.24 -3.01
CA ALA A 70 -3.98 -11.91 -3.19
C ALA A 70 -4.10 -12.57 -4.59
N ILE A 71 -3.52 -11.94 -5.62
CA ILE A 71 -3.64 -12.35 -7.02
C ILE A 71 -3.31 -13.82 -7.26
N PRO A 72 -2.20 -14.40 -6.77
CA PRO A 72 -1.86 -15.81 -7.00
C PRO A 72 -2.93 -16.81 -6.52
N TYR A 73 -3.77 -16.38 -5.60
CA TYR A 73 -4.83 -17.21 -5.01
C TYR A 73 -6.21 -16.98 -5.64
N MET A 74 -6.32 -16.06 -6.61
CA MET A 74 -7.57 -15.86 -7.33
C MET A 74 -7.80 -16.97 -8.35
N LYS A 75 -9.01 -17.52 -8.35
CA LYS A 75 -9.41 -18.65 -9.21
C LYS A 75 -10.71 -18.38 -9.97
N SER A 76 -11.37 -17.25 -9.68
CA SER A 76 -12.59 -16.83 -10.37
C SER A 76 -12.87 -15.35 -10.12
N ILE A 77 -13.71 -14.76 -10.97
CA ILE A 77 -14.22 -13.38 -10.84
C ILE A 77 -14.96 -13.19 -9.52
N GLU A 78 -15.76 -14.16 -9.10
CA GLU A 78 -16.53 -14.10 -7.85
C GLU A 78 -15.59 -14.07 -6.63
N ARG A 79 -14.45 -14.76 -6.72
CA ARG A 79 -13.44 -14.74 -5.64
C ARG A 79 -12.78 -13.37 -5.54
N SER A 80 -12.47 -12.75 -6.67
CA SER A 80 -11.95 -11.38 -6.72
C SER A 80 -12.96 -10.38 -6.16
N ALA A 81 -14.23 -10.50 -6.51
CA ALA A 81 -15.29 -9.66 -5.95
C ALA A 81 -15.47 -9.83 -4.43
N ARG A 82 -15.40 -11.06 -3.92
CA ARG A 82 -15.42 -11.33 -2.46
C ARG A 82 -14.22 -10.70 -1.77
N TYR A 83 -13.04 -10.80 -2.37
CA TYR A 83 -11.84 -10.15 -1.84
C TYR A 83 -12.04 -8.63 -1.72
N GLY A 84 -12.54 -7.97 -2.77
CA GLY A 84 -12.83 -6.53 -2.73
C GLY A 84 -13.86 -6.15 -1.66
N ASN A 85 -14.93 -6.94 -1.49
CA ASN A 85 -15.91 -6.72 -0.42
C ASN A 85 -15.30 -6.87 0.97
N TYR A 86 -14.41 -7.83 1.14
CA TYR A 86 -13.69 -8.01 2.39
C TYR A 86 -12.72 -6.84 2.64
N PHE A 87 -11.97 -6.43 1.63
CA PHE A 87 -11.07 -5.26 1.70
C PHE A 87 -11.84 -3.97 2.04
N LYS A 88 -13.02 -3.77 1.44
CA LYS A 88 -13.92 -2.66 1.79
C LYS A 88 -14.25 -2.62 3.28
N SER A 89 -14.46 -3.76 3.91
CA SER A 89 -14.72 -3.82 5.35
C SER A 89 -13.52 -3.37 6.19
N GLN A 90 -12.30 -3.59 5.71
CA GLN A 90 -11.08 -3.13 6.36
C GLN A 90 -10.96 -1.60 6.31
N ILE A 91 -11.21 -1.00 5.13
CA ILE A 91 -11.24 0.47 4.99
C ILE A 91 -12.27 1.06 5.95
N LYS A 92 -13.49 0.49 5.99
CA LYS A 92 -14.53 0.94 6.93
C LYS A 92 -14.11 0.82 8.40
N LYS A 93 -13.34 -0.21 8.76
CA LYS A 93 -12.81 -0.37 10.12
C LYS A 93 -11.84 0.74 10.46
N LEU A 94 -10.87 1.05 9.59
CA LEU A 94 -9.90 2.13 9.79
C LEU A 94 -10.59 3.49 9.88
N LYS A 95 -11.49 3.82 8.95
CA LYS A 95 -12.25 5.08 8.96
C LYS A 95 -13.18 5.23 10.17
N ARG A 96 -13.66 4.13 10.76
CA ARG A 96 -14.44 4.18 12.00
C ARG A 96 -13.58 4.50 13.21
N ILE A 97 -12.33 4.01 13.24
CA ILE A 97 -11.40 4.28 14.33
C ILE A 97 -10.85 5.71 14.21
N ASN A 98 -10.50 6.13 13.00
CA ASN A 98 -10.02 7.48 12.72
C ASN A 98 -10.86 8.14 11.61
N PRO A 99 -12.01 8.77 11.96
CA PRO A 99 -12.96 9.31 10.98
C PRO A 99 -12.44 10.49 10.17
N LYS A 100 -11.40 11.18 10.66
CA LYS A 100 -10.82 12.35 9.99
C LYS A 100 -9.81 11.94 8.91
N ALA A 101 -9.19 10.78 9.06
CA ALA A 101 -8.19 10.32 8.12
C ALA A 101 -8.79 10.01 6.75
N GLN A 102 -8.07 10.42 5.72
CA GLN A 102 -8.36 10.06 4.35
C GLN A 102 -7.71 8.70 4.02
N VAL A 103 -8.15 8.08 2.95
CA VAL A 103 -7.59 6.79 2.50
C VAL A 103 -7.32 6.85 1.00
N ILE A 104 -6.12 6.46 0.61
CA ILE A 104 -5.76 6.15 -0.78
C ILE A 104 -5.44 4.65 -0.83
N VAL A 105 -6.13 3.93 -1.67
CA VAL A 105 -5.80 2.55 -2.00
C VAL A 105 -4.84 2.56 -3.18
N ILE A 106 -3.67 1.96 -3.00
CA ILE A 106 -2.69 1.75 -4.06
C ILE A 106 -2.90 0.33 -4.58
N GLY A 107 -3.34 0.22 -5.82
CA GLY A 107 -3.63 -1.04 -6.47
C GLY A 107 -2.36 -1.85 -6.78
N PRO A 108 -2.50 -3.15 -7.07
CA PRO A 108 -1.36 -4.00 -7.37
C PRO A 108 -0.67 -3.59 -8.66
N ALA A 109 0.63 -3.86 -8.72
CA ALA A 109 1.46 -3.79 -9.92
C ALA A 109 1.10 -4.90 -10.91
N ASP A 110 1.56 -4.76 -12.17
CA ASP A 110 1.65 -5.93 -13.04
C ASP A 110 2.63 -6.95 -12.44
N MET A 111 2.30 -8.20 -12.60
CA MET A 111 3.12 -9.32 -12.15
C MET A 111 2.88 -10.52 -13.08
N ALA A 112 3.93 -11.32 -13.28
CA ALA A 112 3.84 -12.43 -14.22
C ALA A 112 4.21 -13.77 -13.56
N LYS A 113 3.59 -14.83 -14.06
CA LYS A 113 3.94 -16.21 -13.74
C LYS A 113 4.51 -16.91 -14.96
N LYS A 114 5.36 -17.90 -14.71
CA LYS A 114 5.86 -18.77 -15.77
C LYS A 114 4.74 -19.71 -16.24
N GLU A 115 4.52 -19.75 -17.56
CA GLU A 115 3.62 -20.70 -18.20
C GLU A 115 4.38 -21.34 -19.38
N SER A 116 4.65 -22.63 -19.28
CA SER A 116 5.54 -23.34 -20.21
C SER A 116 6.91 -22.67 -20.33
N THR A 117 7.24 -22.09 -21.48
CA THR A 117 8.51 -21.42 -21.79
C THR A 117 8.47 -19.92 -21.66
N SER A 118 7.29 -19.32 -21.46
CA SER A 118 7.09 -17.89 -21.42
C SER A 118 6.58 -17.42 -20.05
N PHE A 119 6.65 -16.09 -19.82
CA PHE A 119 5.97 -15.45 -18.72
C PHE A 119 4.72 -14.78 -19.23
N ILE A 120 3.62 -14.92 -18.50
CA ILE A 120 2.35 -14.25 -18.77
C ILE A 120 1.91 -13.47 -17.53
N THR A 121 1.25 -12.34 -17.73
CA THR A 121 0.60 -11.61 -16.63
C THR A 121 -0.33 -12.54 -15.86
N TYR A 122 -0.33 -12.44 -14.53
CA TYR A 122 -1.19 -13.27 -13.70
C TYR A 122 -2.66 -13.12 -14.07
N PRO A 123 -3.42 -14.23 -14.18
CA PRO A 123 -4.86 -14.16 -14.39
C PRO A 123 -5.54 -13.46 -13.21
N PHE A 124 -6.70 -12.87 -13.46
CA PHE A 124 -7.53 -12.14 -12.49
C PHE A 124 -6.89 -10.87 -11.89
N ILE A 125 -5.76 -10.39 -12.42
CA ILE A 125 -5.16 -9.14 -11.95
C ILE A 125 -6.12 -7.96 -12.17
N ASN A 126 -6.78 -7.90 -13.33
CA ASN A 126 -7.75 -6.86 -13.64
C ASN A 126 -8.96 -6.91 -12.73
N GLU A 127 -9.47 -8.10 -12.43
CA GLU A 127 -10.61 -8.29 -11.53
C GLU A 127 -10.27 -7.89 -10.08
N VAL A 128 -9.04 -8.15 -9.63
CA VAL A 128 -8.57 -7.69 -8.32
C VAL A 128 -8.44 -6.17 -8.29
N ARG A 129 -7.86 -5.56 -9.32
CA ARG A 129 -7.75 -4.10 -9.44
C ARG A 129 -9.12 -3.43 -9.39
N GLU A 130 -10.07 -3.87 -10.22
CA GLU A 130 -11.42 -3.34 -10.24
C GLU A 130 -12.17 -3.56 -8.91
N ALA A 131 -11.97 -4.70 -8.26
CA ALA A 131 -12.55 -4.98 -6.95
C ALA A 131 -12.01 -4.04 -5.86
N LEU A 132 -10.70 -3.74 -5.86
CA LEU A 132 -10.09 -2.79 -4.92
C LEU A 132 -10.51 -1.34 -5.23
N LYS A 133 -10.56 -0.95 -6.50
CA LYS A 133 -11.04 0.36 -6.95
C LYS A 133 -12.49 0.59 -6.52
N LYS A 134 -13.35 -0.39 -6.74
CA LYS A 134 -14.74 -0.37 -6.26
C LYS A 134 -14.81 -0.23 -4.74
N ALA A 135 -14.00 -1.00 -4.00
CA ALA A 135 -13.94 -0.92 -2.54
C ALA A 135 -13.53 0.48 -2.05
N ALA A 136 -12.56 1.10 -2.71
CA ALA A 136 -12.13 2.47 -2.43
C ALA A 136 -13.29 3.46 -2.66
N PHE A 137 -13.90 3.46 -3.82
CA PHE A 137 -14.95 4.42 -4.17
C PHE A 137 -16.21 4.25 -3.31
N GLU A 138 -16.63 3.01 -3.03
CA GLU A 138 -17.76 2.72 -2.14
C GLU A 138 -17.51 3.09 -0.66
N THR A 139 -16.27 3.45 -0.32
CA THR A 139 -15.89 3.94 1.01
C THR A 139 -15.47 5.41 0.99
N HIS A 140 -15.75 6.14 -0.09
CA HIS A 140 -15.32 7.52 -0.28
C HIS A 140 -13.81 7.67 -0.06
N SER A 141 -13.04 6.81 -0.71
CA SER A 141 -11.57 6.77 -0.70
C SER A 141 -11.03 6.90 -2.11
N CYS A 142 -9.79 7.37 -2.25
CA CYS A 142 -9.13 7.44 -3.54
C CYS A 142 -8.53 6.09 -3.93
N TYR A 143 -8.28 5.90 -5.22
CA TYR A 143 -7.59 4.74 -5.78
C TYR A 143 -6.50 5.21 -6.74
N TRP A 144 -5.28 4.70 -6.57
CA TRP A 144 -4.18 4.89 -7.49
C TRP A 144 -3.81 3.54 -8.12
N ASP A 145 -3.64 3.53 -9.44
CA ASP A 145 -3.53 2.32 -10.24
C ASP A 145 -2.08 2.04 -10.65
N THR A 146 -1.33 1.32 -9.83
CA THR A 146 0.06 0.96 -10.12
C THR A 146 0.20 0.22 -11.45
N TYR A 147 -0.70 -0.71 -11.74
CA TYR A 147 -0.68 -1.49 -12.99
C TYR A 147 -0.74 -0.62 -14.23
N LEU A 148 -1.67 0.35 -14.28
CA LEU A 148 -1.78 1.25 -15.43
C LEU A 148 -0.59 2.20 -15.52
N ASN A 149 -0.13 2.73 -14.40
CA ASN A 149 1.03 3.63 -14.36
C ASN A 149 2.34 2.94 -14.79
N MET A 150 2.45 1.63 -14.58
CA MET A 150 3.58 0.84 -15.07
C MET A 150 3.56 0.58 -16.58
N GLY A 151 2.40 0.72 -17.23
CA GLY A 151 2.21 0.41 -18.64
C GLY A 151 1.22 -0.74 -18.93
N GLY A 152 0.56 -1.29 -17.88
CA GLY A 152 -0.47 -2.33 -18.03
C GLY A 152 0.09 -3.74 -18.24
N GLU A 153 -0.62 -4.56 -19.00
CA GLU A 153 -0.28 -5.96 -19.25
C GLU A 153 1.09 -6.11 -19.90
N GLY A 154 1.91 -6.97 -19.32
CA GLY A 154 3.27 -7.24 -19.79
C GLY A 154 4.32 -6.23 -19.34
N SER A 155 3.95 -5.15 -18.68
CA SER A 155 4.89 -4.13 -18.24
C SER A 155 5.97 -4.68 -17.29
N ILE A 156 5.65 -5.65 -16.43
CA ILE A 156 6.64 -6.27 -15.56
C ILE A 156 7.76 -6.97 -16.34
N GLN A 157 7.42 -7.61 -17.48
CA GLN A 157 8.42 -8.26 -18.33
C GLN A 157 9.36 -7.22 -18.97
N ASP A 158 8.83 -6.07 -19.34
CA ASP A 158 9.64 -5.00 -19.93
C ASP A 158 10.51 -4.34 -18.86
N TRP A 159 9.99 -4.16 -17.65
CA TRP A 159 10.75 -3.63 -16.51
C TRP A 159 11.92 -4.52 -16.10
N VAL A 160 11.79 -5.84 -16.25
CA VAL A 160 12.91 -6.79 -16.03
C VAL A 160 14.01 -6.62 -17.07
N LYS A 161 13.68 -6.28 -18.32
CA LYS A 161 14.65 -6.14 -19.44
C LYS A 161 15.40 -4.82 -19.43
N LEU A 162 14.92 -3.79 -18.71
CA LEU A 162 15.56 -2.50 -18.64
C LEU A 162 16.99 -2.58 -18.08
N LYS A 163 17.80 -1.58 -18.38
CA LYS A 163 19.19 -1.48 -17.92
C LYS A 163 19.42 -0.10 -17.27
N PRO A 164 19.50 -0.02 -15.93
CA PRO A 164 19.32 -1.08 -14.95
C PRO A 164 17.84 -1.52 -14.84
N PRO A 165 17.58 -2.77 -14.42
CA PRO A 165 16.21 -3.29 -14.36
C PRO A 165 15.40 -2.60 -13.26
N LEU A 166 14.10 -2.39 -13.52
CA LEU A 166 13.14 -1.88 -12.54
C LEU A 166 12.42 -3.01 -11.80
N ALA A 167 12.34 -4.20 -12.39
CA ALA A 167 11.77 -5.39 -11.76
C ALA A 167 12.80 -6.50 -11.61
N ALA A 168 12.61 -7.34 -10.61
CA ALA A 168 13.43 -8.50 -10.33
C ALA A 168 13.11 -9.65 -11.33
N ARG A 169 14.03 -10.62 -11.43
CA ARG A 169 13.90 -11.78 -12.35
C ARG A 169 12.81 -12.77 -11.96
N ASP A 170 12.17 -12.57 -10.83
CA ASP A 170 10.97 -13.32 -10.43
C ASP A 170 9.69 -12.80 -11.09
N TYR A 171 9.77 -11.65 -11.77
CA TYR A 171 8.65 -11.00 -12.46
C TYR A 171 7.48 -10.62 -11.53
N ILE A 172 7.79 -10.38 -10.26
CA ILE A 172 6.82 -10.03 -9.22
C ILE A 172 7.28 -8.81 -8.43
N HIS A 173 8.54 -8.80 -7.98
CA HIS A 173 9.05 -7.76 -7.10
C HIS A 173 9.81 -6.69 -7.85
N PHE A 174 9.70 -5.45 -7.37
CA PHE A 174 10.52 -4.36 -7.86
C PHE A 174 11.97 -4.47 -7.37
N THR A 175 12.91 -3.94 -8.15
CA THR A 175 14.22 -3.56 -7.64
C THR A 175 14.10 -2.27 -6.82
N ASN A 176 15.16 -1.90 -6.08
CA ASN A 176 15.17 -0.61 -5.38
C ASN A 176 14.95 0.58 -6.33
N LYS A 177 15.42 0.46 -7.58
CA LYS A 177 15.20 1.49 -8.60
C LYS A 177 13.74 1.51 -9.06
N GLY A 178 13.14 0.33 -9.28
CA GLY A 178 11.74 0.23 -9.66
C GLY A 178 10.80 0.71 -8.56
N ALA A 179 11.08 0.37 -7.30
CA ALA A 179 10.30 0.89 -6.18
C ALA A 179 10.36 2.44 -6.10
N ARG A 180 11.53 3.03 -6.38
CA ARG A 180 11.66 4.49 -6.47
C ARG A 180 10.85 5.06 -7.63
N GLU A 181 10.90 4.43 -8.81
CA GLU A 181 10.13 4.85 -9.98
C GLU A 181 8.63 4.87 -9.69
N VAL A 182 8.11 3.81 -9.05
CA VAL A 182 6.70 3.75 -8.62
C VAL A 182 6.36 4.85 -7.63
N ALA A 183 7.25 5.11 -6.67
CA ALA A 183 7.05 6.18 -5.69
C ALA A 183 7.06 7.56 -6.35
N ASP A 184 7.96 7.81 -7.30
CA ASP A 184 8.06 9.07 -8.03
C ASP A 184 6.80 9.31 -8.88
N MET A 185 6.28 8.28 -9.57
CA MET A 185 5.01 8.36 -10.30
C MET A 185 3.83 8.68 -9.36
N PHE A 186 3.73 7.99 -8.23
CA PHE A 186 2.68 8.23 -7.25
C PHE A 186 2.71 9.66 -6.70
N ILE A 187 3.91 10.14 -6.34
CA ILE A 187 4.07 11.50 -5.79
C ILE A 187 3.76 12.55 -6.85
N ALA A 188 4.13 12.34 -8.12
CA ALA A 188 3.79 13.25 -9.20
C ALA A 188 2.28 13.42 -9.33
N ASP A 189 1.53 12.31 -9.44
CA ASP A 189 0.07 12.33 -9.53
C ASP A 189 -0.58 12.98 -8.30
N LEU A 190 -0.06 12.67 -7.10
CA LEU A 190 -0.55 13.25 -5.85
C LEU A 190 -0.35 14.77 -5.81
N MET A 191 0.81 15.25 -6.26
CA MET A 191 1.14 16.67 -6.30
C MET A 191 0.35 17.42 -7.37
N ASP A 192 0.04 16.80 -8.48
CA ASP A 192 -0.85 17.36 -9.50
C ASP A 192 -2.27 17.55 -8.96
N CYS A 193 -2.80 16.54 -8.28
CA CYS A 193 -4.08 16.63 -7.58
C CYS A 193 -4.08 17.73 -6.50
N TYR A 194 -3.00 17.85 -5.72
CA TYR A 194 -2.86 18.87 -4.69
C TYR A 194 -2.78 20.26 -5.30
N THR A 195 -2.05 20.44 -6.39
CA THR A 195 -1.92 21.70 -7.13
C THR A 195 -3.27 22.12 -7.69
N PHE A 196 -3.99 21.20 -8.32
CA PHE A 196 -5.36 21.45 -8.80
C PHE A 196 -6.30 21.90 -7.67
N TYR A 197 -6.26 21.20 -6.53
CA TYR A 197 -7.05 21.57 -5.36
C TYR A 197 -6.74 22.99 -4.85
N LYS A 198 -5.46 23.36 -4.80
CA LYS A 198 -5.07 24.71 -4.34
C LYS A 198 -5.53 25.85 -5.26
N HIS A 199 -5.59 25.58 -6.58
CA HIS A 199 -6.01 26.61 -7.55
C HIS A 199 -7.54 26.75 -7.67
N ASN A 200 -8.31 25.76 -7.16
CA ASN A 200 -9.77 25.74 -7.26
C ASN A 200 -10.46 25.96 -5.88
N LYS A 201 -9.72 26.46 -4.90
CA LYS A 201 -10.20 26.88 -3.60
C LYS A 201 -10.31 28.40 -3.55
#